data_01210aadd72b225544b82c6c8cde7301
#
_entry.id   01210aadd72b225544b82c6c8cde7301
#
_cell.length_a   1.000
_cell.length_b   1.000
_cell.length_c   1.000
_cell.angle_alpha   90.00
_cell.angle_beta   90.00
_cell.angle_gamma   90.00
#
_symmetry.space_group_name_H-M   'P 1'
#
loop_
_entity.id
_entity.type
_entity.pdbx_description
1 polymer ?
#
loop_
_entity_poly.entity_id
_entity_poly.type
_entity_poly.pdbx_seq_one_letter_code
_entity_poly.pdbx_strand_id
1 'polypeptide(L)'
;NVLIATGPSKHGPFAWYRRRIAPIGSFIVVTEPLGADTASRMFPNRRAYTTTRLMHNYFRVTADTRLVFGGRARFTASERPSDEKSGRILQRSLAELFPQLASARIDYCWGGLVDMTADRLPRAGQHDGLYFSLGYSGHGTQMSTHMGQVMADVIDGRAEANPWRDLPWPAIPGHTGKPWFLPIV
;
A
#
# COMPACT_ATOMS: atom_id res chain seq x y z
N ASN A 1 12.47 -15.89 -19.65
CA ASN A 1 12.11 -15.71 -18.24
C ASN A 1 10.88 -14.81 -18.11
N VAL A 2 9.97 -15.12 -17.18
CA VAL A 2 8.79 -14.30 -16.87
C VAL A 2 8.82 -13.97 -15.38
N LEU A 3 8.70 -12.69 -15.02
CA LEU A 3 8.64 -12.20 -13.65
C LEU A 3 7.22 -11.66 -13.35
N ILE A 4 6.58 -12.23 -12.35
CA ILE A 4 5.27 -11.79 -11.83
C ILE A 4 5.50 -10.70 -10.78
N ALA A 5 5.15 -9.46 -11.13
CA ALA A 5 5.25 -8.28 -10.27
C ALA A 5 3.93 -7.48 -10.26
N THR A 6 2.79 -8.17 -10.34
CA THR A 6 1.47 -7.58 -10.54
C THR A 6 0.85 -7.00 -9.27
N GLY A 7 1.51 -7.15 -8.12
CA GLY A 7 0.95 -6.75 -6.84
C GLY A 7 -0.35 -7.49 -6.50
N PRO A 8 -1.35 -6.82 -5.93
CA PRO A 8 -2.58 -7.43 -5.42
C PRO A 8 -3.62 -7.68 -6.53
N SER A 9 -3.25 -8.41 -7.58
CA SER A 9 -4.15 -8.72 -8.69
C SER A 9 -5.36 -9.55 -8.23
N LYS A 10 -6.57 -9.09 -8.55
CA LYS A 10 -7.83 -9.79 -8.27
C LYS A 10 -8.20 -10.80 -9.37
N HIS A 11 -7.63 -10.66 -10.55
CA HIS A 11 -7.97 -11.40 -11.75
C HIS A 11 -6.75 -12.09 -12.36
N GLY A 12 -6.97 -12.95 -13.34
CA GLY A 12 -5.92 -13.64 -14.09
C GLY A 12 -5.66 -15.08 -13.61
N PRO A 13 -4.76 -15.79 -14.29
CA PRO A 13 -4.54 -17.23 -14.12
C PRO A 13 -3.79 -17.61 -12.85
N PHE A 14 -3.21 -16.66 -12.14
CA PHE A 14 -2.26 -16.90 -11.05
C PHE A 14 -2.94 -17.20 -9.71
N ALA A 15 -3.76 -18.26 -9.64
CA ALA A 15 -4.47 -18.65 -8.42
C ALA A 15 -3.55 -18.97 -7.23
N TRP A 16 -2.36 -19.50 -7.50
CA TRP A 16 -1.38 -19.81 -6.48
C TRP A 16 -0.95 -18.56 -5.70
N TYR A 17 -0.66 -17.46 -6.40
CA TYR A 17 -0.28 -16.17 -5.79
C TYR A 17 -1.47 -15.52 -5.07
N ARG A 18 -2.65 -15.50 -5.72
CA ARG A 18 -3.85 -14.88 -5.16
C ARG A 18 -4.29 -15.45 -3.83
N ARG A 19 -4.08 -16.75 -3.59
CA ARG A 19 -4.40 -17.38 -2.29
C ARG A 19 -3.43 -17.01 -1.18
N ARG A 20 -2.35 -16.32 -1.49
CA ARG A 20 -1.26 -15.93 -0.57
C ARG A 20 -1.20 -14.42 -0.31
N ILE A 21 -2.01 -13.66 -1.03
CA ILE A 21 -2.06 -12.21 -0.97
C ILE A 21 -3.49 -11.76 -0.69
N ALA A 22 -3.67 -10.96 0.38
CA ALA A 22 -4.92 -10.26 0.62
C ALA A 22 -4.82 -8.84 0.01
N PRO A 23 -5.69 -8.49 -0.95
CA PRO A 23 -5.74 -7.16 -1.53
C PRO A 23 -6.45 -6.21 -0.58
N ILE A 24 -5.70 -5.37 0.14
CA ILE A 24 -6.23 -4.41 1.13
C ILE A 24 -6.30 -3.02 0.53
N GLY A 25 -7.45 -2.35 0.67
CA GLY A 25 -7.64 -0.97 0.23
C GLY A 25 -6.84 0.01 1.09
N SER A 26 -6.07 0.87 0.44
CA SER A 26 -5.41 2.04 1.04
C SER A 26 -5.88 3.28 0.28
N PHE A 27 -6.14 4.36 0.99
CA PHE A 27 -6.81 5.53 0.43
C PHE A 27 -6.03 6.80 0.75
N ILE A 28 -6.18 7.80 -0.11
CA ILE A 28 -5.55 9.11 0.03
C ILE A 28 -6.61 10.19 -0.18
N VAL A 29 -6.53 11.23 0.61
CA VAL A 29 -7.20 12.52 0.39
C VAL A 29 -6.16 13.62 0.21
N VAL A 30 -6.49 14.62 -0.59
CA VAL A 30 -5.63 15.79 -0.81
C VAL A 30 -6.46 17.04 -0.58
N THR A 31 -5.97 17.94 0.27
CA THR A 31 -6.61 19.20 0.57
C THR A 31 -6.49 20.19 -0.59
N GLU A 32 -7.27 21.24 -0.55
CA GLU A 32 -6.96 22.49 -1.25
C GLU A 32 -5.57 23.03 -0.85
N PRO A 33 -4.97 23.97 -1.61
CA PRO A 33 -3.74 24.63 -1.19
C PRO A 33 -3.90 25.32 0.18
N LEU A 34 -3.05 25.00 1.14
CA LEU A 34 -3.10 25.55 2.50
C LEU A 34 -2.46 26.93 2.62
N GLY A 35 -1.77 27.39 1.56
CA GLY A 35 -0.93 28.57 1.57
C GLY A 35 0.46 28.33 2.18
N ALA A 36 1.43 29.14 1.75
CA ALA A 36 2.84 28.95 2.09
C ALA A 36 3.10 29.07 3.59
N ASP A 37 2.46 30.03 4.27
CA ASP A 37 2.64 30.27 5.71
C ASP A 37 2.13 29.12 6.56
N THR A 38 0.95 28.59 6.27
CA THR A 38 0.38 27.45 6.98
C THR A 38 1.22 26.20 6.75
N ALA A 39 1.58 25.93 5.49
CA ALA A 39 2.40 24.79 5.13
C ALA A 39 3.78 24.83 5.81
N SER A 40 4.44 25.99 5.86
CA SER A 40 5.76 26.14 6.47
C SER A 40 5.72 26.04 8.00
N ARG A 41 4.69 26.58 8.64
CA ARG A 41 4.53 26.46 10.11
C ARG A 41 4.25 25.03 10.55
N MET A 42 3.38 24.32 9.81
CA MET A 42 2.98 22.96 10.20
C MET A 42 4.02 21.92 9.77
N PHE A 43 4.68 22.13 8.65
CA PHE A 43 5.58 21.15 8.02
C PHE A 43 6.89 21.79 7.57
N PRO A 44 7.70 22.36 8.49
CA PRO A 44 8.87 23.19 8.16
C PRO A 44 9.91 22.45 7.30
N ASN A 45 10.03 21.14 7.50
CA ASN A 45 11.01 20.33 6.77
C ASN A 45 10.45 19.66 5.50
N ARG A 46 9.17 19.83 5.20
CA ARG A 46 8.46 19.23 4.05
C ARG A 46 8.75 17.73 3.85
N ARG A 47 8.95 17.00 4.95
CA ARG A 47 9.23 15.55 4.93
C ARG A 47 7.94 14.75 4.72
N ALA A 48 8.10 13.45 4.43
CA ALA A 48 7.04 12.48 4.62
C ALA A 48 6.99 12.08 6.11
N TYR A 49 5.79 12.02 6.66
CA TYR A 49 5.52 11.70 8.05
C TYR A 49 4.62 10.47 8.14
N THR A 50 4.76 9.71 9.21
CA THR A 50 3.90 8.57 9.51
C THR A 50 3.58 8.58 11.00
N THR A 51 2.33 8.29 11.37
CA THR A 51 1.93 8.13 12.76
C THR A 51 2.35 6.77 13.30
N THR A 52 2.49 6.65 14.61
CA THR A 52 2.82 5.39 15.32
C THR A 52 1.59 4.52 15.60
N ARG A 53 0.38 4.94 15.19
CA ARG A 53 -0.85 4.15 15.35
C ARG A 53 -0.75 2.84 14.57
N LEU A 54 -1.38 1.76 15.04
CA LEU A 54 -1.42 0.47 14.34
C LEU A 54 -1.99 0.61 12.92
N MET A 55 -3.09 1.34 12.78
CA MET A 55 -3.64 1.81 11.50
C MET A 55 -3.08 3.21 11.24
N HIS A 56 -1.81 3.25 10.85
CA HIS A 56 -1.09 4.51 10.71
C HIS A 56 -1.62 5.37 9.56
N ASN A 57 -1.59 6.67 9.78
CA ASN A 57 -1.71 7.66 8.73
C ASN A 57 -0.33 8.09 8.26
N TYR A 58 -0.22 8.40 6.99
CA TYR A 58 0.99 8.96 6.38
C TYR A 58 0.62 10.23 5.61
N PHE A 59 1.49 11.22 5.67
CA PHE A 59 1.18 12.51 5.07
C PHE A 59 2.45 13.28 4.68
N ARG A 60 2.29 14.18 3.72
CA ARG A 60 3.31 15.14 3.30
C ARG A 60 2.66 16.35 2.64
N VAL A 61 3.41 17.46 2.56
CA VAL A 61 2.99 18.65 1.81
C VAL A 61 3.62 18.63 0.42
N THR A 62 2.82 18.93 -0.59
CA THR A 62 3.26 19.09 -1.98
C THR A 62 3.92 20.44 -2.22
N ALA A 63 4.54 20.63 -3.39
CA ALA A 63 5.17 21.90 -3.78
C ALA A 63 4.16 23.05 -3.82
N ASP A 64 2.93 22.77 -4.27
CA ASP A 64 1.79 23.70 -4.32
C ASP A 64 1.01 23.80 -3.00
N THR A 65 1.63 23.44 -1.89
CA THR A 65 1.14 23.57 -0.50
C THR A 65 -0.09 22.77 -0.12
N ARG A 66 -0.45 21.72 -0.84
CA ARG A 66 -1.52 20.80 -0.48
C ARG A 66 -1.04 19.76 0.51
N LEU A 67 -1.89 19.36 1.46
CA LEU A 67 -1.61 18.22 2.30
C LEU A 67 -2.14 16.95 1.63
N VAL A 68 -1.23 16.04 1.28
CA VAL A 68 -1.55 14.66 0.92
C VAL A 68 -1.61 13.85 2.21
N PHE A 69 -2.75 13.25 2.50
CA PHE A 69 -2.99 12.51 3.73
C PHE A 69 -3.59 11.14 3.40
N GLY A 70 -2.92 10.09 3.80
CA GLY A 70 -3.30 8.72 3.48
C GLY A 70 -3.39 7.81 4.68
N GLY A 71 -4.00 6.65 4.47
CA GLY A 71 -4.13 5.59 5.47
C GLY A 71 -5.01 4.45 4.98
N ARG A 72 -5.09 3.39 5.79
CA ARG A 72 -6.05 2.32 5.56
C ARG A 72 -7.39 2.72 6.17
N ALA A 73 -8.26 3.26 5.35
CA ALA A 73 -9.57 3.69 5.82
C ALA A 73 -10.56 2.53 5.92
N ARG A 74 -10.40 1.47 5.10
CA ARG A 74 -11.30 0.31 5.05
C ARG A 74 -10.59 -0.92 4.51
N PHE A 75 -11.00 -2.10 4.95
CA PHE A 75 -10.60 -3.40 4.39
C PHE A 75 -11.48 -3.76 3.18
N THR A 76 -11.45 -2.95 2.14
CA THR A 76 -12.23 -3.15 0.92
C THR A 76 -11.43 -2.75 -0.31
N ALA A 77 -11.90 -3.23 -1.46
CA ALA A 77 -11.33 -2.80 -2.73
C ALA A 77 -11.63 -1.32 -3.01
N SER A 78 -10.76 -0.67 -3.77
CA SER A 78 -11.02 0.66 -4.31
C SER A 78 -12.08 0.59 -5.41
N GLU A 79 -13.21 1.26 -5.17
CA GLU A 79 -14.31 1.49 -6.11
C GLU A 79 -14.91 2.85 -5.74
N ARG A 80 -15.49 3.59 -6.69
CA ARG A 80 -15.99 4.97 -6.45
C ARG A 80 -16.78 5.16 -5.14
N PRO A 81 -17.82 4.37 -4.84
CA PRO A 81 -18.56 4.54 -3.58
C PRO A 81 -17.72 4.25 -2.34
N SER A 82 -16.74 3.34 -2.47
CA SER A 82 -15.78 3.00 -1.43
C SER A 82 -14.79 4.13 -1.18
N ASP A 83 -14.34 4.80 -2.24
CA ASP A 83 -13.38 5.88 -2.17
C ASP A 83 -13.96 7.10 -1.44
N GLU A 84 -15.20 7.51 -1.76
CA GLU A 84 -15.89 8.58 -1.06
C GLU A 84 -16.11 8.31 0.43
N LYS A 85 -16.52 7.08 0.79
CA LYS A 85 -16.71 6.69 2.19
C LYS A 85 -15.38 6.67 2.93
N SER A 86 -14.32 6.18 2.30
CA SER A 86 -12.96 6.16 2.84
C SER A 86 -12.40 7.58 2.97
N GLY A 87 -12.70 8.45 2.01
CA GLY A 87 -12.35 9.88 2.06
C GLY A 87 -12.92 10.57 3.28
N ARG A 88 -14.21 10.33 3.60
CA ARG A 88 -14.84 10.89 4.82
C ARG A 88 -14.18 10.38 6.11
N ILE A 89 -13.74 9.12 6.15
CA ILE A 89 -13.00 8.57 7.30
C ILE A 89 -11.65 9.25 7.43
N LEU A 90 -10.90 9.39 6.32
CA LEU A 90 -9.60 10.05 6.33
C LEU A 90 -9.71 11.54 6.68
N GLN A 91 -10.75 12.23 6.23
CA GLN A 91 -10.99 13.63 6.58
C GLN A 91 -11.23 13.81 8.09
N ARG A 92 -11.95 12.90 8.74
CA ARG A 92 -12.08 12.88 10.21
C ARG A 92 -10.74 12.67 10.90
N SER A 93 -9.96 11.66 10.45
CA SER A 93 -8.62 11.39 11.00
C SER A 93 -7.67 12.56 10.79
N LEU A 94 -7.79 13.27 9.67
CA LEU A 94 -7.05 14.50 9.41
C LEU A 94 -7.42 15.61 10.40
N ALA A 95 -8.72 15.83 10.62
CA ALA A 95 -9.22 16.82 11.56
C ALA A 95 -8.83 16.52 13.02
N GLU A 96 -8.78 15.22 13.40
CA GLU A 96 -8.30 14.79 14.72
C GLU A 96 -6.80 15.07 14.90
N LEU A 97 -5.98 14.82 13.89
CA LEU A 97 -4.53 15.05 13.93
C LEU A 97 -4.16 16.52 13.78
N PHE A 98 -4.92 17.24 12.98
CA PHE A 98 -4.69 18.65 12.62
C PHE A 98 -5.99 19.46 12.76
N PRO A 99 -6.43 19.78 14.00
CA PRO A 99 -7.70 20.51 14.22
C PRO A 99 -7.79 21.83 13.44
N GLN A 100 -6.66 22.48 13.22
CA GLN A 100 -6.55 23.72 12.45
C GLN A 100 -6.85 23.54 10.94
N LEU A 101 -6.89 22.30 10.46
CA LEU A 101 -7.25 21.94 9.08
C LEU A 101 -8.62 21.26 8.98
N ALA A 102 -9.42 21.24 10.04
CA ALA A 102 -10.71 20.56 10.07
C ALA A 102 -11.69 21.09 9.01
N SER A 103 -11.58 22.38 8.65
CA SER A 103 -12.40 23.03 7.63
C SER A 103 -11.78 23.01 6.23
N ALA A 104 -10.58 22.46 6.06
CA ALA A 104 -9.93 22.41 4.76
C ALA A 104 -10.74 21.54 3.79
N ARG A 105 -11.00 22.09 2.60
CA ARG A 105 -11.70 21.36 1.54
C ARG A 105 -10.83 20.23 1.00
N ILE A 106 -11.43 19.07 0.78
CA ILE A 106 -10.78 17.96 0.09
C ILE A 106 -11.03 18.08 -1.41
N ASP A 107 -9.99 18.31 -2.19
CA ASP A 107 -10.07 18.45 -3.65
C ASP A 107 -9.97 17.10 -4.36
N TYR A 108 -9.20 16.14 -3.81
CA TYR A 108 -9.01 14.83 -4.43
C TYR A 108 -9.13 13.70 -3.39
N CYS A 109 -9.73 12.60 -3.83
CA CYS A 109 -9.81 11.36 -3.07
C CYS A 109 -9.70 10.17 -4.02
N TRP A 110 -8.80 9.23 -3.70
CA TRP A 110 -8.69 7.97 -4.45
C TRP A 110 -8.16 6.85 -3.57
N GLY A 111 -8.33 5.62 -4.04
CA GLY A 111 -7.79 4.43 -3.41
C GLY A 111 -6.90 3.61 -4.32
N GLY A 112 -6.16 2.71 -3.71
CA GLY A 112 -5.36 1.69 -4.36
C GLY A 112 -5.36 0.41 -3.54
N LEU A 113 -4.81 -0.65 -4.11
CA LEU A 113 -4.67 -1.92 -3.41
C LEU A 113 -3.24 -2.13 -2.94
N VAL A 114 -3.11 -2.68 -1.74
CA VAL A 114 -1.86 -3.14 -1.16
C VAL A 114 -1.88 -4.66 -1.11
N ASP A 115 -0.80 -5.29 -1.50
CA ASP A 115 -0.58 -6.73 -1.50
C ASP A 115 -0.10 -7.22 -0.12
N MET A 116 -1.04 -7.55 0.75
CA MET A 116 -0.73 -8.00 2.11
C MET A 116 -0.48 -9.51 2.15
N THR A 117 0.68 -9.92 2.66
CA THR A 117 0.94 -11.30 3.09
C THR A 117 0.48 -11.51 4.54
N ALA A 118 0.30 -12.76 4.96
CA ALA A 118 -0.16 -13.08 6.31
C ALA A 118 0.81 -12.57 7.40
N ASP A 119 2.11 -12.65 7.16
CA ASP A 119 3.19 -12.24 8.06
C ASP A 119 3.75 -10.85 7.76
N ARG A 120 3.21 -10.17 6.73
CA ARG A 120 3.64 -8.86 6.23
C ARG A 120 5.06 -8.79 5.67
N LEU A 121 5.68 -9.92 5.38
CA LEU A 121 7.00 -9.97 4.78
C LEU A 121 6.91 -10.08 3.26
N PRO A 122 7.80 -9.42 2.51
CA PRO A 122 7.85 -9.55 1.05
C PRO A 122 8.21 -10.97 0.63
N ARG A 123 7.88 -11.30 -0.59
CA ARG A 123 8.16 -12.62 -1.20
C ARG A 123 8.80 -12.45 -2.56
N ALA A 124 9.90 -13.17 -2.76
CA ALA A 124 10.57 -13.28 -4.04
C ALA A 124 11.10 -14.70 -4.24
N GLY A 125 11.07 -15.18 -5.46
CA GLY A 125 11.52 -16.52 -5.79
C GLY A 125 11.01 -17.01 -7.12
N GLN A 126 10.85 -18.35 -7.22
CA GLN A 126 10.34 -19.02 -8.41
C GLN A 126 9.28 -20.06 -8.02
N HIS A 127 8.24 -20.18 -8.81
CA HIS A 127 7.19 -21.19 -8.69
C HIS A 127 6.66 -21.55 -10.09
N ASP A 128 6.61 -22.85 -10.40
CA ASP A 128 6.18 -23.37 -11.70
C ASP A 128 6.88 -22.70 -12.90
N GLY A 129 8.20 -22.48 -12.82
CA GLY A 129 8.97 -21.83 -13.86
C GLY A 129 8.81 -20.32 -13.97
N LEU A 130 7.92 -19.70 -13.17
CA LEU A 130 7.71 -18.27 -13.13
C LEU A 130 8.41 -17.64 -11.95
N TYR A 131 9.18 -16.61 -12.20
CA TYR A 131 9.75 -15.77 -11.14
C TYR A 131 8.67 -14.86 -10.57
N PHE A 132 8.81 -14.46 -9.30
CA PHE A 132 7.89 -13.54 -8.66
C PHE A 132 8.57 -12.61 -7.66
N SER A 133 7.99 -11.42 -7.52
CA SER A 133 8.34 -10.45 -6.49
C SER A 133 7.08 -9.70 -6.08
N LEU A 134 6.51 -10.04 -4.91
CA LEU A 134 5.16 -9.67 -4.48
C LEU A 134 5.08 -9.54 -2.96
N GLY A 135 3.93 -9.09 -2.46
CA GLY A 135 3.61 -9.17 -1.02
C GLY A 135 4.32 -8.13 -0.17
N TYR A 136 4.53 -6.94 -0.69
CA TYR A 136 5.26 -5.88 0.01
C TYR A 136 4.55 -5.29 1.23
N SER A 137 3.28 -5.59 1.43
CA SER A 137 2.50 -5.26 2.63
C SER A 137 2.51 -3.77 3.02
N GLY A 138 2.56 -2.88 2.01
CA GLY A 138 2.59 -1.43 2.17
C GLY A 138 3.99 -0.81 2.11
N HIS A 139 5.06 -1.61 1.95
CA HIS A 139 6.44 -1.16 1.83
C HIS A 139 6.98 -1.22 0.40
N GLY A 140 6.08 -1.25 -0.61
CA GLY A 140 6.43 -1.48 -2.01
C GLY A 140 7.38 -0.46 -2.60
N THR A 141 7.25 0.83 -2.26
CA THR A 141 8.02 1.89 -2.89
C THR A 141 9.54 1.70 -2.72
N GLN A 142 10.01 1.42 -1.51
CA GLN A 142 11.42 1.18 -1.25
C GLN A 142 11.83 -0.27 -1.56
N MET A 143 10.96 -1.22 -1.20
CA MET A 143 11.30 -2.65 -1.32
C MET A 143 11.33 -3.13 -2.77
N SER A 144 10.45 -2.64 -3.65
CA SER A 144 10.40 -3.10 -5.03
C SER A 144 11.67 -2.78 -5.81
N THR A 145 12.32 -1.66 -5.53
CA THR A 145 13.60 -1.30 -6.14
C THR A 145 14.71 -2.29 -5.74
N HIS A 146 14.82 -2.57 -4.44
CA HIS A 146 15.79 -3.54 -3.93
C HIS A 146 15.50 -4.97 -4.44
N MET A 147 14.24 -5.40 -4.36
CA MET A 147 13.81 -6.72 -4.83
C MET A 147 13.98 -6.88 -6.35
N GLY A 148 13.83 -5.79 -7.11
CA GLY A 148 14.12 -5.79 -8.54
C GLY A 148 15.57 -6.14 -8.85
N GLN A 149 16.52 -5.57 -8.09
CA GLN A 149 17.94 -5.91 -8.20
C GLN A 149 18.20 -7.38 -7.82
N VAL A 150 17.65 -7.81 -6.68
CA VAL A 150 17.76 -9.20 -6.22
C VAL A 150 17.23 -10.17 -7.28
N MET A 151 16.06 -9.88 -7.87
CA MET A 151 15.48 -10.76 -8.89
C MET A 151 16.26 -10.76 -10.20
N ALA A 152 16.91 -9.65 -10.57
CA ALA A 152 17.83 -9.63 -11.70
C ALA A 152 19.00 -10.60 -11.46
N ASP A 153 19.60 -10.55 -10.29
CA ASP A 153 20.69 -11.45 -9.90
C ASP A 153 20.27 -12.92 -9.90
N VAL A 154 19.06 -13.22 -9.40
CA VAL A 154 18.48 -14.58 -9.42
C VAL A 154 18.26 -15.09 -10.85
N ILE A 155 17.72 -14.25 -11.73
CA ILE A 155 17.47 -14.59 -13.14
C ILE A 155 18.76 -14.82 -13.90
N ASP A 156 19.85 -14.16 -13.50
CA ASP A 156 21.20 -14.34 -14.01
C ASP A 156 21.93 -15.58 -13.40
N GLY A 157 21.24 -16.37 -12.58
CA GLY A 157 21.76 -17.62 -12.01
C GLY A 157 22.36 -17.52 -10.61
N ARG A 158 22.34 -16.33 -9.98
CA ARG A 158 22.83 -16.12 -8.61
C ARG A 158 21.70 -16.28 -7.60
N ALA A 159 21.20 -17.48 -7.42
CA ALA A 159 20.05 -17.77 -6.55
C ALA A 159 20.29 -17.36 -5.08
N GLU A 160 21.54 -17.42 -4.62
CA GLU A 160 21.98 -17.01 -3.28
C GLU A 160 21.82 -15.51 -3.00
N ALA A 161 21.70 -14.67 -4.04
CA ALA A 161 21.44 -13.25 -3.91
C ALA A 161 20.05 -12.96 -3.31
N ASN A 162 19.13 -13.94 -3.32
CA ASN A 162 17.79 -13.77 -2.76
C ASN A 162 17.72 -14.17 -1.28
N PRO A 163 17.67 -13.22 -0.33
CA PRO A 163 17.55 -13.52 1.09
C PRO A 163 16.17 -14.06 1.49
N TRP A 164 15.16 -13.98 0.62
CA TRP A 164 13.81 -14.51 0.84
C TRP A 164 13.57 -15.89 0.22
N ARG A 165 14.56 -16.50 -0.44
CA ARG A 165 14.41 -17.76 -1.20
C ARG A 165 13.85 -18.90 -0.36
N ASP A 166 14.28 -19.00 0.91
CA ASP A 166 13.92 -20.09 1.83
C ASP A 166 12.73 -19.72 2.75
N LEU A 167 12.15 -18.52 2.57
CA LEU A 167 11.06 -18.05 3.40
C LEU A 167 9.75 -18.72 3.01
N PRO A 168 9.10 -19.51 3.90
CA PRO A 168 7.84 -20.18 3.59
C PRO A 168 6.76 -19.17 3.21
N TRP A 169 5.97 -19.51 2.19
CA TRP A 169 4.84 -18.71 1.79
C TRP A 169 3.55 -19.55 1.76
N PRO A 170 2.94 -19.85 2.91
CA PRO A 170 1.71 -20.62 2.98
C PRO A 170 0.54 -19.82 2.41
N ALA A 171 -0.46 -20.53 1.88
CA ALA A 171 -1.73 -19.91 1.52
C ALA A 171 -2.43 -19.36 2.77
N ILE A 172 -3.11 -18.24 2.65
CA ILE A 172 -3.93 -17.68 3.74
C ILE A 172 -5.09 -18.64 3.99
N PRO A 173 -5.30 -19.14 5.22
CA PRO A 173 -6.38 -20.09 5.53
C PRO A 173 -7.75 -19.56 5.07
N GLY A 174 -8.52 -20.40 4.37
CA GLY A 174 -9.84 -20.03 3.85
C GLY A 174 -9.83 -19.06 2.65
N HIS A 175 -8.68 -18.58 2.22
CA HIS A 175 -8.58 -17.65 1.09
C HIS A 175 -8.46 -18.40 -0.23
N THR A 176 -9.54 -18.42 -1.00
CA THR A 176 -9.61 -19.11 -2.31
C THR A 176 -9.13 -18.25 -3.50
N GLY A 177 -8.58 -17.05 -3.22
CA GLY A 177 -8.21 -16.05 -4.22
C GLY A 177 -9.25 -14.93 -4.39
N LYS A 178 -10.44 -15.08 -3.79
CA LYS A 178 -11.42 -14.01 -3.58
C LYS A 178 -11.47 -13.72 -2.08
N PRO A 179 -11.10 -12.52 -1.62
CA PRO A 179 -10.99 -12.21 -0.19
C PRO A 179 -12.38 -11.89 0.41
N TRP A 180 -13.24 -12.92 0.51
CA TRP A 180 -14.59 -12.82 1.03
C TRP A 180 -14.65 -12.32 2.48
N PHE A 181 -13.59 -12.51 3.23
CA PHE A 181 -13.47 -12.11 4.64
C PHE A 181 -13.19 -10.61 4.84
N LEU A 182 -12.75 -9.87 3.84
CA LEU A 182 -12.39 -8.43 4.00
C LEU A 182 -13.55 -7.54 4.48
N PRO A 183 -14.84 -7.78 4.13
CA PRO A 183 -15.94 -6.98 4.68
C PRO A 183 -16.25 -7.27 6.15
N ILE A 184 -15.69 -8.34 6.72
CA ILE A 184 -16.00 -8.84 8.06
C ILE A 184 -14.96 -8.37 9.10
N VAL A 185 -13.80 -7.86 8.63
CA VAL A 185 -12.67 -7.44 9.47
C VAL A 185 -12.66 -5.95 9.74
#